data_04cc8ed4222ab5fbada58c42ba429107
#
_entry.id   04cc8ed4222ab5fbada58c42ba429107
#
_cell.length_a   1.000
_cell.length_b   1.000
_cell.length_c   1.000
_cell.angle_alpha   90.00
_cell.angle_beta   90.00
_cell.angle_gamma   90.00
#
_symmetry.space_group_name_H-M   'P 1'
#
loop_
_entity.id
_entity.type
_entity.pdbx_description
1 polymer ?
#
loop_
_entity_poly.entity_id
_entity_poly.type
_entity_poly.pdbx_seq_one_letter_code
_entity_poly.pdbx_strand_id
1 'polypeptide(L)'
;MRLEKMPSEFQEALPVLEKIKEAGFEAYFVGGSVRDALLNRPIHDVDIASSAYPEEIKTIFPRTVDVGIEHGTVLVLEGQGEYEITTFRTEDVYVDYRRPSQVSFVRSLEEDLKRRDFTINALALNQEGEIVDLFNGLADMKNRTLRAVGVASERFNEDALRIMRGFRFQAGLDFDLEESTFQAMAACASLLEKISVERIFIEFDKLLMAPFWRKGLGSLIKAAAYDFLPDMKHSAEALQELLDGLEEDFQFSSSEQAWAALLLALKVKDVRKFLKHWKTSNDFQKRVNQLVAVYEIRQERSLSKRDCYQYDLDLILQAESLRQAAGLPVEFEAIEATHASLTIHDKHEIVATGSHLIRDYGFKPGPELGQILTKIEWAIVDGELENSKEEIMNFIKEQVG
;
A
#
# COMPACT_ATOMS: atom_id res chain seq x y z
N MET A 1 -19.46 -20.39 -18.55
CA MET A 1 -18.09 -20.42 -19.11
C MET A 1 -17.27 -21.40 -18.27
N ARG A 2 -16.34 -22.14 -18.90
CA ARG A 2 -15.45 -23.05 -18.19
C ARG A 2 -14.00 -22.66 -18.47
N LEU A 3 -13.15 -22.69 -17.46
CA LEU A 3 -11.70 -22.51 -17.63
C LEU A 3 -11.13 -23.71 -18.41
N GLU A 4 -10.36 -23.45 -19.47
CA GLU A 4 -9.72 -24.51 -20.24
C GLU A 4 -8.66 -25.27 -19.42
N LYS A 5 -7.97 -24.55 -18.56
CA LYS A 5 -6.98 -25.09 -17.63
C LYS A 5 -7.10 -24.37 -16.29
N MET A 6 -7.25 -25.15 -15.22
CA MET A 6 -7.28 -24.61 -13.86
C MET A 6 -5.85 -24.23 -13.45
N PRO A 7 -5.61 -22.97 -12.97
CA PRO A 7 -4.32 -22.54 -12.39
C PRO A 7 -3.84 -23.47 -11.28
N SER A 8 -2.54 -23.56 -11.07
CA SER A 8 -1.90 -24.40 -10.04
C SER A 8 -2.41 -24.08 -8.64
N GLU A 9 -2.61 -22.83 -8.33
CA GLU A 9 -3.08 -22.33 -7.03
C GLU A 9 -4.47 -22.88 -6.71
N PHE A 10 -5.35 -22.95 -7.69
CA PHE A 10 -6.65 -23.59 -7.51
C PHE A 10 -6.56 -25.10 -7.45
N GLN A 11 -5.66 -25.72 -8.24
CA GLN A 11 -5.46 -27.18 -8.19
C GLN A 11 -5.00 -27.63 -6.79
N GLU A 12 -4.10 -26.86 -6.15
CA GLU A 12 -3.62 -27.14 -4.80
C GLU A 12 -4.73 -26.99 -3.74
N ALA A 13 -5.69 -26.10 -3.97
CA ALA A 13 -6.83 -25.87 -3.09
C ALA A 13 -8.05 -26.77 -3.36
N LEU A 14 -8.07 -27.53 -4.48
CA LEU A 14 -9.20 -28.43 -4.82
C LEU A 14 -9.56 -29.41 -3.69
N PRO A 15 -8.61 -30.07 -2.99
CA PRO A 15 -8.95 -30.98 -1.91
C PRO A 15 -9.78 -30.33 -0.79
N VAL A 16 -9.64 -29.01 -0.59
CA VAL A 16 -10.43 -28.26 0.40
C VAL A 16 -11.88 -28.15 -0.07
N LEU A 17 -12.12 -27.79 -1.34
CA LEU A 17 -13.46 -27.74 -1.91
C LEU A 17 -14.14 -29.12 -1.88
N GLU A 18 -13.41 -30.16 -2.24
CA GLU A 18 -13.91 -31.51 -2.28
C GLU A 18 -14.38 -31.99 -0.90
N LYS A 19 -13.58 -31.79 0.15
CA LYS A 19 -13.95 -32.13 1.52
C LYS A 19 -15.21 -31.41 2.01
N ILE A 20 -15.36 -30.15 1.66
CA ILE A 20 -16.54 -29.36 2.02
C ILE A 20 -17.77 -29.95 1.30
N LYS A 21 -17.65 -30.30 0.01
CA LYS A 21 -18.74 -30.85 -0.77
C LYS A 21 -19.09 -32.27 -0.32
N GLU A 22 -18.12 -33.12 0.03
CA GLU A 22 -18.34 -34.45 0.61
C GLU A 22 -19.10 -34.37 1.94
N ALA A 23 -18.90 -33.29 2.70
CA ALA A 23 -19.65 -33.00 3.92
C ALA A 23 -21.09 -32.49 3.67
N GLY A 24 -21.47 -32.28 2.38
CA GLY A 24 -22.82 -31.89 1.98
C GLY A 24 -23.03 -30.39 1.84
N PHE A 25 -21.94 -29.61 1.78
CA PHE A 25 -21.99 -28.14 1.63
C PHE A 25 -21.50 -27.68 0.26
N GLU A 26 -21.93 -26.49 -0.16
CA GLU A 26 -21.41 -25.85 -1.35
C GLU A 26 -20.09 -25.15 -1.03
N ALA A 27 -19.15 -25.19 -1.99
CA ALA A 27 -17.89 -24.46 -1.92
C ALA A 27 -17.44 -23.99 -3.31
N TYR A 28 -16.90 -22.77 -3.37
CA TYR A 28 -16.44 -22.13 -4.58
C TYR A 28 -15.18 -21.31 -4.30
N PHE A 29 -14.28 -21.23 -5.28
CA PHE A 29 -13.30 -20.16 -5.33
C PHE A 29 -13.99 -18.86 -5.72
N VAL A 30 -13.61 -17.74 -5.11
CA VAL A 30 -14.35 -16.48 -5.29
C VAL A 30 -13.40 -15.25 -5.34
N GLY A 31 -13.95 -14.13 -5.72
CA GLY A 31 -13.33 -12.83 -5.55
C GLY A 31 -12.16 -12.54 -6.48
N GLY A 32 -11.11 -11.95 -5.92
CA GLY A 32 -9.93 -11.49 -6.65
C GLY A 32 -9.20 -12.60 -7.40
N SER A 33 -9.07 -13.77 -6.80
CA SER A 33 -8.39 -14.91 -7.40
C SER A 33 -9.05 -15.39 -8.70
N VAL A 34 -10.38 -15.46 -8.73
CA VAL A 34 -11.13 -15.85 -9.94
C VAL A 34 -10.99 -14.80 -11.04
N ARG A 35 -11.12 -13.51 -10.69
CA ARG A 35 -10.89 -12.41 -11.63
C ARG A 35 -9.49 -12.46 -12.21
N ASP A 36 -8.46 -12.60 -11.37
CA ASP A 36 -7.07 -12.55 -11.79
C ASP A 36 -6.71 -13.77 -12.66
N ALA A 37 -7.24 -14.97 -12.34
CA ALA A 37 -7.13 -16.14 -13.20
C ALA A 37 -7.72 -15.89 -14.61
N LEU A 38 -8.90 -15.27 -14.69
CA LEU A 38 -9.56 -14.96 -15.96
C LEU A 38 -8.85 -13.88 -16.77
N LEU A 39 -8.11 -12.99 -16.10
CA LEU A 39 -7.29 -11.95 -16.72
C LEU A 39 -5.85 -12.42 -17.01
N ASN A 40 -5.52 -13.69 -16.75
CA ASN A 40 -4.16 -14.23 -16.83
C ASN A 40 -3.15 -13.44 -16.00
N ARG A 41 -3.57 -13.00 -14.81
CA ARG A 41 -2.72 -12.29 -13.84
C ARG A 41 -2.28 -13.26 -12.74
N PRO A 42 -1.17 -12.97 -12.04
CA PRO A 42 -0.75 -13.77 -10.91
C PRO A 42 -1.83 -13.85 -9.83
N ILE A 43 -2.08 -15.05 -9.31
CA ILE A 43 -2.97 -15.30 -8.18
C ILE A 43 -2.10 -15.27 -6.92
N HIS A 44 -2.43 -14.41 -5.97
CA HIS A 44 -1.67 -14.30 -4.71
C HIS A 44 -2.32 -15.12 -3.60
N ASP A 45 -3.62 -14.94 -3.40
CA ASP A 45 -4.39 -15.61 -2.35
C ASP A 45 -5.63 -16.28 -2.96
N VAL A 46 -5.94 -17.48 -2.51
CA VAL A 46 -7.12 -18.22 -2.97
C VAL A 46 -8.20 -18.14 -1.91
N ASP A 47 -9.21 -17.29 -2.17
CA ASP A 47 -10.38 -17.17 -1.31
C ASP A 47 -11.41 -18.26 -1.63
N ILE A 48 -11.93 -18.94 -0.61
CA ILE A 48 -13.00 -19.93 -0.72
C ILE A 48 -14.24 -19.40 0.00
N ALA A 49 -15.39 -19.45 -0.67
CA ALA A 49 -16.68 -19.19 -0.06
C ALA A 49 -17.49 -20.48 0.02
N SER A 50 -18.20 -20.71 1.15
CA SER A 50 -18.93 -21.94 1.39
C SER A 50 -20.29 -21.67 2.03
N SER A 51 -21.24 -22.60 1.78
CA SER A 51 -22.49 -22.64 2.51
C SER A 51 -22.33 -23.20 3.95
N ALA A 52 -21.19 -23.81 4.28
CA ALA A 52 -20.91 -24.30 5.63
C ALA A 52 -20.68 -23.11 6.60
N TYR A 53 -21.24 -23.21 7.80
CA TYR A 53 -21.00 -22.24 8.87
C TYR A 53 -19.62 -22.47 9.50
N PRO A 54 -19.04 -21.48 10.21
CA PRO A 54 -17.71 -21.59 10.77
C PRO A 54 -17.49 -22.86 11.62
N GLU A 55 -18.47 -23.23 12.45
CA GLU A 55 -18.39 -24.42 13.29
C GLU A 55 -18.47 -25.73 12.48
N GLU A 56 -19.18 -25.71 11.34
CA GLU A 56 -19.21 -26.84 10.41
C GLU A 56 -17.86 -27.01 9.71
N ILE A 57 -17.23 -25.90 9.28
CA ILE A 57 -15.87 -25.91 8.73
C ILE A 57 -14.87 -26.49 9.74
N LYS A 58 -14.94 -26.08 11.00
CA LYS A 58 -14.08 -26.62 12.08
C LYS A 58 -14.33 -28.14 12.33
N THR A 59 -15.53 -28.62 12.03
CA THR A 59 -15.82 -30.07 12.13
C THR A 59 -15.24 -30.83 10.95
N ILE A 60 -15.23 -30.25 9.74
CA ILE A 60 -14.69 -30.85 8.54
C ILE A 60 -13.16 -30.95 8.58
N PHE A 61 -12.52 -29.85 9.07
CA PHE A 61 -11.06 -29.73 9.07
C PHE A 61 -10.48 -29.77 10.50
N PRO A 62 -9.52 -30.67 10.77
CA PRO A 62 -8.95 -30.84 12.11
C PRO A 62 -7.97 -29.72 12.49
N ARG A 63 -7.46 -28.96 11.51
CA ARG A 63 -6.49 -27.89 11.72
C ARG A 63 -7.05 -26.57 11.19
N THR A 64 -7.57 -25.75 12.11
CA THR A 64 -8.19 -24.45 11.80
C THR A 64 -7.70 -23.38 12.74
N VAL A 65 -7.71 -22.12 12.28
CA VAL A 65 -7.42 -20.93 13.08
C VAL A 65 -8.54 -19.92 12.87
N ASP A 66 -9.01 -19.31 13.95
CA ASP A 66 -10.04 -18.28 13.91
C ASP A 66 -9.39 -16.92 13.54
N VAL A 67 -9.52 -16.50 12.28
CA VAL A 67 -8.96 -15.25 11.77
C VAL A 67 -10.00 -14.14 11.57
N GLY A 68 -11.26 -14.44 11.71
CA GLY A 68 -12.39 -13.51 11.50
C GLY A 68 -13.73 -14.20 11.67
N ILE A 69 -13.87 -15.04 12.69
CA ILE A 69 -15.04 -15.90 12.92
C ILE A 69 -16.32 -15.07 13.05
N GLU A 70 -16.25 -13.88 13.63
CA GLU A 70 -17.35 -12.92 13.72
C GLU A 70 -17.85 -12.43 12.35
N HIS A 71 -17.01 -12.57 11.33
CA HIS A 71 -17.31 -12.28 9.92
C HIS A 71 -17.48 -13.54 9.08
N GLY A 72 -17.44 -14.72 9.70
CA GLY A 72 -17.63 -16.00 9.04
C GLY A 72 -16.39 -16.59 8.39
N THR A 73 -15.19 -16.06 8.66
CA THR A 73 -13.94 -16.54 8.06
C THR A 73 -13.17 -17.43 9.02
N VAL A 74 -12.78 -18.61 8.53
CA VAL A 74 -11.93 -19.58 9.22
C VAL A 74 -10.74 -19.89 8.32
N LEU A 75 -9.53 -19.80 8.85
CA LEU A 75 -8.32 -20.24 8.17
C LEU A 75 -8.17 -21.76 8.36
N VAL A 76 -8.11 -22.50 7.27
CA VAL A 76 -7.90 -23.93 7.23
C VAL A 76 -6.48 -24.22 6.79
N LEU A 77 -5.80 -25.10 7.55
CA LEU A 77 -4.46 -25.60 7.24
C LEU A 77 -4.61 -27.01 6.64
N GLU A 78 -4.48 -27.14 5.32
CA GLU A 78 -4.63 -28.40 4.61
C GLU A 78 -3.40 -28.68 3.74
N GLY A 79 -2.82 -29.86 3.88
CA GLY A 79 -1.55 -30.18 3.23
C GLY A 79 -0.43 -29.26 3.69
N GLN A 80 0.14 -28.51 2.77
CA GLN A 80 1.13 -27.45 3.03
C GLN A 80 0.54 -26.04 2.82
N GLY A 81 -0.75 -25.95 2.46
CA GLY A 81 -1.43 -24.68 2.18
C GLY A 81 -2.25 -24.14 3.35
N GLU A 82 -2.50 -22.84 3.26
CA GLU A 82 -3.36 -22.08 4.15
C GLU A 82 -4.49 -21.47 3.32
N TYR A 83 -5.75 -21.73 3.70
CA TYR A 83 -6.91 -21.31 2.91
C TYR A 83 -7.92 -20.61 3.78
N GLU A 84 -8.28 -19.39 3.41
CA GLU A 84 -9.37 -18.67 4.05
C GLU A 84 -10.71 -19.14 3.49
N ILE A 85 -11.54 -19.72 4.37
CA ILE A 85 -12.89 -20.14 4.03
C ILE A 85 -13.87 -19.21 4.71
N THR A 86 -14.64 -18.50 3.89
CA THR A 86 -15.68 -17.59 4.37
C THR A 86 -17.06 -18.18 4.12
N THR A 87 -17.87 -18.25 5.17
CA THR A 87 -19.28 -18.64 5.06
C THR A 87 -20.05 -17.63 4.20
N PHE A 88 -20.95 -18.10 3.34
CA PHE A 88 -21.87 -17.22 2.61
C PHE A 88 -22.63 -16.36 3.60
N ARG A 89 -22.71 -15.06 3.32
CA ARG A 89 -23.32 -14.13 4.23
C ARG A 89 -24.08 -13.01 3.53
N THR A 90 -25.08 -12.52 4.18
CA THR A 90 -25.65 -11.20 3.92
C THR A 90 -25.15 -10.22 4.96
N GLU A 91 -25.17 -8.98 4.63
CA GLU A 91 -24.78 -7.90 5.51
C GLU A 91 -26.03 -7.04 5.70
N ASP A 92 -26.60 -7.09 6.93
CA ASP A 92 -27.74 -6.26 7.30
C ASP A 92 -27.31 -4.80 7.47
N VAL A 93 -28.25 -3.91 7.75
CA VAL A 93 -28.05 -2.45 7.83
C VAL A 93 -26.71 -2.11 8.46
N TYR A 94 -25.86 -1.45 7.68
CA TYR A 94 -24.54 -1.01 8.15
C TYR A 94 -24.68 0.10 9.18
N VAL A 95 -24.06 -0.09 10.34
CA VAL A 95 -23.89 0.96 11.34
C VAL A 95 -22.60 1.70 10.99
N ASP A 96 -22.69 3.03 10.88
CA ASP A 96 -21.57 3.92 10.58
C ASP A 96 -20.80 3.62 9.27
N TYR A 97 -21.48 3.11 8.22
CA TYR A 97 -20.90 2.87 6.89
C TYR A 97 -19.65 1.98 6.86
N ARG A 98 -19.44 1.17 7.91
CA ARG A 98 -18.23 0.36 8.08
C ARG A 98 -18.50 -1.10 8.45
N ARG A 99 -19.41 -1.34 9.37
CA ARG A 99 -19.70 -2.70 9.85
C ARG A 99 -21.19 -2.95 9.70
N PRO A 100 -21.56 -4.09 9.12
CA PRO A 100 -22.93 -4.52 9.24
C PRO A 100 -23.26 -4.63 10.73
N SER A 101 -24.44 -4.16 11.13
CA SER A 101 -24.93 -4.28 12.51
C SER A 101 -25.00 -5.73 12.96
N GLN A 102 -25.21 -6.60 11.98
CA GLN A 102 -25.21 -8.05 12.11
C GLN A 102 -24.78 -8.69 10.78
N VAL A 103 -23.90 -9.67 10.86
CA VAL A 103 -23.59 -10.56 9.73
C VAL A 103 -24.52 -11.76 9.87
N SER A 104 -25.38 -11.94 8.87
CA SER A 104 -26.27 -13.09 8.83
C SER A 104 -25.69 -14.13 7.88
N PHE A 105 -25.32 -15.29 8.41
CA PHE A 105 -24.85 -16.39 7.59
C PHE A 105 -26.02 -16.99 6.81
N VAL A 106 -25.78 -17.20 5.51
CA VAL A 106 -26.77 -17.74 4.58
C VAL A 106 -26.23 -18.97 3.87
N ARG A 107 -27.14 -19.69 3.21
CA ARG A 107 -26.76 -20.87 2.41
C ARG A 107 -26.75 -20.59 0.90
N SER A 108 -27.04 -19.37 0.49
CA SER A 108 -27.20 -18.96 -0.90
C SER A 108 -25.95 -18.27 -1.42
N LEU A 109 -25.31 -18.84 -2.44
CA LEU A 109 -24.22 -18.21 -3.17
C LEU A 109 -24.64 -16.87 -3.79
N GLU A 110 -25.88 -16.80 -4.32
CA GLU A 110 -26.41 -15.59 -4.96
C GLU A 110 -26.41 -14.41 -3.98
N GLU A 111 -26.85 -14.63 -2.74
CA GLU A 111 -26.86 -13.58 -1.71
C GLU A 111 -25.44 -13.14 -1.34
N ASP A 112 -24.46 -14.05 -1.26
CA ASP A 112 -23.06 -13.70 -1.02
C ASP A 112 -22.45 -12.91 -2.17
N LEU A 113 -22.72 -13.31 -3.41
CA LEU A 113 -22.21 -12.57 -4.58
C LEU A 113 -22.87 -11.19 -4.72
N LYS A 114 -24.16 -11.07 -4.38
CA LYS A 114 -24.93 -9.82 -4.47
C LYS A 114 -24.39 -8.72 -3.56
N ARG A 115 -23.84 -9.03 -2.39
CA ARG A 115 -23.27 -8.03 -1.46
C ARG A 115 -21.88 -7.51 -1.86
N ARG A 116 -21.24 -8.10 -2.89
CA ARG A 116 -19.89 -7.73 -3.33
C ARG A 116 -19.86 -6.34 -3.98
N ASP A 117 -18.68 -5.78 -4.11
CA ASP A 117 -18.48 -4.42 -4.61
C ASP A 117 -18.76 -4.28 -6.13
N PHE A 118 -18.00 -5.03 -6.94
CA PHE A 118 -18.04 -4.92 -8.40
C PHE A 118 -18.32 -6.27 -9.04
N THR A 119 -18.99 -6.24 -10.21
CA THR A 119 -19.39 -7.44 -10.97
C THR A 119 -18.23 -8.37 -11.27
N ILE A 120 -17.07 -7.81 -11.60
CA ILE A 120 -15.84 -8.58 -11.88
C ILE A 120 -15.26 -9.31 -10.64
N ASN A 121 -15.68 -8.95 -9.44
CA ASN A 121 -15.34 -9.61 -8.18
C ASN A 121 -16.48 -10.48 -7.64
N ALA A 122 -17.65 -10.47 -8.32
CA ALA A 122 -18.82 -11.26 -7.99
C ALA A 122 -18.94 -12.53 -8.86
N LEU A 123 -17.80 -13.15 -9.13
CA LEU A 123 -17.67 -14.42 -9.84
C LEU A 123 -17.31 -15.53 -8.87
N ALA A 124 -17.84 -16.71 -9.11
CA ALA A 124 -17.46 -17.92 -8.38
C ALA A 124 -17.02 -19.01 -9.35
N LEU A 125 -16.04 -19.83 -8.94
CA LEU A 125 -15.50 -20.91 -9.73
C LEU A 125 -15.67 -22.21 -8.97
N ASN A 126 -16.32 -23.21 -9.58
CA ASN A 126 -16.48 -24.50 -8.95
C ASN A 126 -15.27 -25.44 -9.21
N GLN A 127 -15.27 -26.60 -8.58
CA GLN A 127 -14.20 -27.59 -8.71
C GLN A 127 -14.07 -28.17 -10.12
N GLU A 128 -15.15 -28.15 -10.93
CA GLU A 128 -15.16 -28.60 -12.32
C GLU A 128 -14.59 -27.54 -13.28
N GLY A 129 -14.20 -26.37 -12.77
CA GLY A 129 -13.69 -25.25 -13.55
C GLY A 129 -14.80 -24.41 -14.22
N GLU A 130 -16.04 -24.56 -13.79
CA GLU A 130 -17.16 -23.79 -14.33
C GLU A 130 -17.34 -22.50 -13.53
N ILE A 131 -17.54 -21.40 -14.25
CA ILE A 131 -17.73 -20.07 -13.66
C ILE A 131 -19.22 -19.77 -13.50
N VAL A 132 -19.60 -19.46 -12.27
CA VAL A 132 -20.91 -18.94 -11.92
C VAL A 132 -20.85 -17.42 -11.99
N ASP A 133 -21.61 -16.85 -12.92
CA ASP A 133 -21.69 -15.40 -13.14
C ASP A 133 -23.16 -14.98 -13.11
N LEU A 134 -23.61 -14.45 -12.01
CA LEU A 134 -25.00 -14.03 -11.78
C LEU A 134 -25.22 -12.53 -12.08
N PHE A 135 -24.14 -11.75 -12.22
CA PHE A 135 -24.17 -10.30 -12.33
C PHE A 135 -23.47 -9.75 -13.59
N ASN A 136 -23.28 -10.60 -14.60
CA ASN A 136 -22.63 -10.25 -15.88
C ASN A 136 -21.16 -9.79 -15.75
N GLY A 137 -20.45 -10.27 -14.75
CA GLY A 137 -19.04 -9.93 -14.52
C GLY A 137 -18.13 -10.34 -15.67
N LEU A 138 -18.39 -11.48 -16.34
CA LEU A 138 -17.63 -11.92 -17.51
C LEU A 138 -17.78 -10.97 -18.71
N ALA A 139 -18.99 -10.42 -18.92
CA ALA A 139 -19.23 -9.43 -19.97
C ALA A 139 -18.51 -8.12 -19.65
N ASP A 140 -18.58 -7.66 -18.40
CA ASP A 140 -17.88 -6.47 -17.94
C ASP A 140 -16.34 -6.63 -18.04
N MET A 141 -15.80 -7.79 -17.69
CA MET A 141 -14.37 -8.11 -17.89
C MET A 141 -13.96 -8.05 -19.35
N LYS A 142 -14.75 -8.66 -20.26
CA LYS A 142 -14.51 -8.62 -21.70
C LYS A 142 -14.52 -7.20 -22.24
N ASN A 143 -15.39 -6.35 -21.73
CA ASN A 143 -15.54 -4.96 -22.14
C ASN A 143 -14.62 -4.01 -21.35
N ARG A 144 -13.79 -4.53 -20.45
CA ARG A 144 -12.90 -3.75 -19.55
C ARG A 144 -13.69 -2.70 -18.77
N THR A 145 -14.84 -3.06 -18.27
CA THR A 145 -15.77 -2.18 -17.55
C THR A 145 -15.77 -2.51 -16.06
N LEU A 146 -15.67 -1.51 -15.22
CA LEU A 146 -15.82 -1.61 -13.78
C LEU A 146 -17.21 -1.12 -13.38
N ARG A 147 -18.09 -2.05 -13.03
CA ARG A 147 -19.49 -1.83 -12.68
C ARG A 147 -19.77 -2.33 -11.26
N ALA A 148 -20.49 -1.54 -10.46
CA ALA A 148 -20.99 -1.99 -9.15
C ALA A 148 -22.04 -3.11 -9.30
N VAL A 149 -22.09 -4.03 -8.34
CA VAL A 149 -23.13 -5.06 -8.30
C VAL A 149 -24.47 -4.44 -7.92
N GLY A 150 -25.49 -4.68 -8.70
CA GLY A 150 -26.85 -4.17 -8.44
C GLY A 150 -26.95 -2.65 -8.53
N VAL A 151 -27.51 -1.99 -7.52
CA VAL A 151 -27.65 -0.53 -7.48
C VAL A 151 -26.42 0.09 -6.82
N ALA A 152 -25.63 0.83 -7.60
CA ALA A 152 -24.33 1.37 -7.17
C ALA A 152 -24.43 2.25 -5.90
N SER A 153 -25.45 3.12 -5.82
CA SER A 153 -25.64 3.97 -4.63
C SER A 153 -25.92 3.17 -3.36
N GLU A 154 -26.64 2.05 -3.46
CA GLU A 154 -26.86 1.16 -2.32
C GLU A 154 -25.53 0.56 -1.85
N ARG A 155 -24.71 0.05 -2.78
CA ARG A 155 -23.40 -0.53 -2.47
C ARG A 155 -22.47 0.45 -1.78
N PHE A 156 -22.45 1.72 -2.20
CA PHE A 156 -21.60 2.76 -1.58
C PHE A 156 -22.15 3.27 -0.26
N ASN A 157 -23.46 3.22 -0.04
CA ASN A 157 -24.06 3.51 1.25
C ASN A 157 -23.84 2.40 2.30
N GLU A 158 -23.65 1.15 1.86
CA GLU A 158 -23.28 0.04 2.74
C GLU A 158 -21.84 0.16 3.24
N ASP A 159 -20.88 0.22 2.35
CA ASP A 159 -19.46 0.47 2.68
C ASP A 159 -18.88 1.50 1.69
N ALA A 160 -18.74 2.73 2.16
CA ALA A 160 -18.21 3.81 1.35
C ALA A 160 -16.74 3.60 0.91
N LEU A 161 -15.99 2.69 1.56
CA LEU A 161 -14.65 2.33 1.09
C LEU A 161 -14.66 1.77 -0.33
N ARG A 162 -15.78 1.19 -0.77
CA ARG A 162 -15.96 0.69 -2.15
C ARG A 162 -15.72 1.77 -3.19
N ILE A 163 -15.92 3.06 -2.85
CA ILE A 163 -15.59 4.20 -3.71
C ILE A 163 -14.09 4.25 -3.96
N MET A 164 -13.28 4.21 -2.91
CA MET A 164 -11.81 4.18 -3.05
C MET A 164 -11.33 2.92 -3.77
N ARG A 165 -11.96 1.77 -3.49
CA ARG A 165 -11.69 0.52 -4.19
C ARG A 165 -11.98 0.62 -5.68
N GLY A 166 -13.03 1.35 -6.10
CA GLY A 166 -13.35 1.61 -7.51
C GLY A 166 -12.21 2.32 -8.23
N PHE A 167 -11.70 3.42 -7.68
CA PHE A 167 -10.56 4.13 -8.24
C PHE A 167 -9.28 3.27 -8.27
N ARG A 168 -9.03 2.49 -7.20
CA ARG A 168 -7.90 1.56 -7.14
C ARG A 168 -8.01 0.43 -8.17
N PHE A 169 -9.19 -0.18 -8.34
CA PHE A 169 -9.37 -1.21 -9.37
C PHE A 169 -9.22 -0.66 -10.77
N GLN A 170 -9.71 0.55 -11.03
CA GLN A 170 -9.46 1.25 -12.28
C GLN A 170 -7.96 1.42 -12.53
N ALA A 171 -7.20 1.89 -11.53
CA ALA A 171 -5.76 2.05 -11.59
C ALA A 171 -5.00 0.73 -11.75
N GLY A 172 -5.50 -0.36 -11.16
CA GLY A 172 -4.85 -1.67 -11.21
C GLY A 172 -5.16 -2.49 -12.47
N LEU A 173 -6.34 -2.34 -13.05
CA LEU A 173 -6.84 -3.19 -14.13
C LEU A 173 -6.89 -2.48 -15.49
N ASP A 174 -6.77 -1.17 -15.53
CA ASP A 174 -7.01 -0.32 -16.70
C ASP A 174 -8.44 -0.49 -17.28
N PHE A 175 -9.41 -0.65 -16.39
CA PHE A 175 -10.81 -0.71 -16.77
C PHE A 175 -11.45 0.68 -16.73
N ASP A 176 -12.55 0.87 -17.48
CA ASP A 176 -13.32 2.09 -17.42
C ASP A 176 -14.47 1.96 -16.43
N LEU A 177 -14.66 2.99 -15.60
CA LEU A 177 -15.80 3.04 -14.70
C LEU A 177 -17.08 3.18 -15.54
N GLU A 178 -18.06 2.31 -15.30
CA GLU A 178 -19.37 2.44 -15.90
C GLU A 178 -20.04 3.72 -15.42
N GLU A 179 -20.74 4.43 -16.30
CA GLU A 179 -21.21 5.81 -16.08
C GLU A 179 -22.09 5.93 -14.82
N SER A 180 -23.07 5.05 -14.64
CA SER A 180 -23.97 5.12 -13.47
C SER A 180 -23.22 4.78 -12.17
N THR A 181 -22.23 3.89 -12.26
CA THR A 181 -21.33 3.56 -11.14
C THR A 181 -20.47 4.77 -10.76
N PHE A 182 -19.86 5.45 -11.74
CA PHE A 182 -19.06 6.65 -11.50
C PHE A 182 -19.90 7.79 -10.90
N GLN A 183 -21.09 8.05 -11.45
CA GLN A 183 -22.00 9.06 -10.93
C GLN A 183 -22.39 8.78 -9.47
N ALA A 184 -22.68 7.51 -9.14
CA ALA A 184 -22.97 7.12 -7.76
C ALA A 184 -21.75 7.28 -6.84
N MET A 185 -20.51 6.95 -7.31
CA MET A 185 -19.28 7.19 -6.56
C MET A 185 -19.11 8.67 -6.23
N ALA A 186 -19.31 9.56 -7.22
CA ALA A 186 -19.21 11.00 -7.02
C ALA A 186 -20.29 11.53 -6.05
N ALA A 187 -21.53 11.08 -6.22
CA ALA A 187 -22.64 11.50 -5.34
C ALA A 187 -22.47 11.02 -3.89
N CYS A 188 -21.84 9.87 -3.67
CA CYS A 188 -21.61 9.27 -2.36
C CYS A 188 -20.23 9.61 -1.77
N ALA A 189 -19.39 10.39 -2.45
CA ALA A 189 -18.00 10.66 -2.03
C ALA A 189 -17.88 11.22 -0.60
N SER A 190 -18.85 12.05 -0.15
CA SER A 190 -18.89 12.60 1.22
C SER A 190 -18.94 11.52 2.31
N LEU A 191 -19.39 10.31 1.99
CA LEU A 191 -19.41 9.19 2.92
C LEU A 191 -18.01 8.69 3.30
N LEU A 192 -16.98 9.05 2.51
CA LEU A 192 -15.58 8.72 2.83
C LEU A 192 -15.13 9.29 4.18
N GLU A 193 -15.69 10.43 4.61
CA GLU A 193 -15.42 10.99 5.94
C GLU A 193 -15.83 10.07 7.10
N LYS A 194 -16.70 9.09 6.84
CA LYS A 194 -17.16 8.09 7.80
C LYS A 194 -16.22 6.87 7.91
N ILE A 195 -15.33 6.71 6.94
CA ILE A 195 -14.43 5.55 6.88
C ILE A 195 -13.16 5.84 7.69
N SER A 196 -12.63 4.81 8.36
CA SER A 196 -11.36 4.97 9.07
C SER A 196 -10.23 5.31 8.10
N VAL A 197 -9.40 6.25 8.51
CA VAL A 197 -8.31 6.77 7.69
C VAL A 197 -7.33 5.68 7.27
N GLU A 198 -7.10 4.69 8.14
CA GLU A 198 -6.22 3.55 7.86
C GLU A 198 -6.73 2.72 6.67
N ARG A 199 -8.04 2.50 6.56
CA ARG A 199 -8.64 1.79 5.41
C ARG A 199 -8.51 2.63 4.13
N ILE A 200 -8.76 3.94 4.21
CA ILE A 200 -8.60 4.86 3.08
C ILE A 200 -7.14 4.88 2.62
N PHE A 201 -6.19 4.98 3.58
CA PHE A 201 -4.76 4.96 3.28
C PHE A 201 -4.36 3.75 2.44
N ILE A 202 -4.77 2.56 2.85
CA ILE A 202 -4.43 1.31 2.14
C ILE A 202 -4.94 1.32 0.68
N GLU A 203 -6.16 1.79 0.44
CA GLU A 203 -6.73 1.84 -0.91
C GLU A 203 -6.07 2.94 -1.76
N PHE A 204 -5.79 4.10 -1.16
CA PHE A 204 -5.16 5.23 -1.84
C PHE A 204 -3.69 4.95 -2.17
N ASP A 205 -2.95 4.36 -1.24
CA ASP A 205 -1.58 3.90 -1.45
C ASP A 205 -1.50 2.89 -2.60
N LYS A 206 -2.35 1.86 -2.58
CA LYS A 206 -2.45 0.88 -3.67
C LYS A 206 -2.88 1.50 -5.00
N LEU A 207 -3.66 2.58 -4.99
CA LEU A 207 -4.01 3.32 -6.20
C LEU A 207 -2.77 4.00 -6.79
N LEU A 208 -2.00 4.71 -5.97
CA LEU A 208 -0.78 5.41 -6.41
C LEU A 208 0.27 4.43 -6.93
N MET A 209 0.42 3.27 -6.30
CA MET A 209 1.37 2.22 -6.69
C MET A 209 0.91 1.37 -7.89
N ALA A 210 -0.30 1.58 -8.38
CA ALA A 210 -0.86 0.77 -9.47
C ALA A 210 -0.31 1.19 -10.84
N PRO A 211 -0.22 0.26 -11.84
CA PRO A 211 0.34 0.56 -13.15
C PRO A 211 -0.39 1.65 -13.94
N PHE A 212 -1.66 1.86 -13.67
CA PHE A 212 -2.48 2.90 -14.31
C PHE A 212 -2.95 3.95 -13.29
N TRP A 213 -2.08 4.31 -12.35
CA TRP A 213 -2.40 5.20 -11.25
C TRP A 213 -2.98 6.55 -11.70
N ARG A 214 -2.52 7.08 -12.84
CA ARG A 214 -3.04 8.32 -13.42
C ARG A 214 -4.52 8.23 -13.75
N LYS A 215 -4.96 7.10 -14.32
CA LYS A 215 -6.36 6.87 -14.67
C LYS A 215 -7.23 6.86 -13.40
N GLY A 216 -6.80 6.14 -12.37
CA GLY A 216 -7.51 6.07 -11.08
C GLY A 216 -7.55 7.42 -10.36
N LEU A 217 -6.40 8.11 -10.28
CA LEU A 217 -6.31 9.43 -9.66
C LEU A 217 -7.12 10.48 -10.45
N GLY A 218 -7.08 10.45 -11.77
CA GLY A 218 -7.88 11.32 -12.62
C GLY A 218 -9.39 11.15 -12.39
N SER A 219 -9.87 9.92 -12.19
CA SER A 219 -11.27 9.66 -11.85
C SER A 219 -11.61 10.12 -10.42
N LEU A 220 -10.70 9.96 -9.47
CA LEU A 220 -10.84 10.48 -8.10
C LEU A 220 -10.98 12.00 -8.11
N ILE A 221 -10.19 12.71 -8.93
CA ILE A 221 -10.27 14.16 -9.11
C ILE A 221 -11.61 14.55 -9.74
N LYS A 222 -12.02 13.89 -10.82
CA LYS A 222 -13.29 14.16 -11.50
C LYS A 222 -14.52 13.96 -10.60
N ALA A 223 -14.45 12.99 -9.69
CA ALA A 223 -15.48 12.72 -8.68
C ALA A 223 -15.43 13.68 -7.49
N ALA A 224 -14.45 14.59 -7.41
CA ALA A 224 -14.17 15.44 -6.27
C ALA A 224 -14.03 14.66 -4.94
N ALA A 225 -13.64 13.40 -4.99
CA ALA A 225 -13.53 12.54 -3.82
C ALA A 225 -12.37 12.96 -2.88
N TYR A 226 -11.36 13.65 -3.42
CA TYR A 226 -10.25 14.23 -2.65
C TYR A 226 -10.71 15.21 -1.56
N ASP A 227 -11.82 15.90 -1.73
CA ASP A 227 -12.35 16.85 -0.73
C ASP A 227 -12.73 16.18 0.60
N PHE A 228 -12.94 14.88 0.57
CA PHE A 228 -13.34 14.06 1.73
C PHE A 228 -12.20 13.17 2.26
N LEU A 229 -10.97 13.36 1.75
CA LEU A 229 -9.78 12.70 2.23
C LEU A 229 -9.03 13.58 3.26
N PRO A 230 -8.27 13.00 4.21
CA PRO A 230 -7.59 13.78 5.23
C PRO A 230 -6.64 14.84 4.65
N ASP A 231 -6.83 16.10 5.04
CA ASP A 231 -6.02 17.26 4.65
C ASP A 231 -5.90 17.50 3.12
N MET A 232 -6.83 16.94 2.32
CA MET A 232 -6.81 17.09 0.85
C MET A 232 -7.91 17.99 0.29
N LYS A 233 -8.65 18.67 1.17
CA LYS A 233 -9.75 19.55 0.74
C LYS A 233 -9.23 20.66 -0.18
N HIS A 234 -9.92 20.87 -1.30
CA HIS A 234 -9.57 21.87 -2.32
C HIS A 234 -8.25 21.62 -3.05
N SER A 235 -7.76 20.38 -3.10
CA SER A 235 -6.47 20.03 -3.72
C SER A 235 -6.54 19.68 -5.21
N ALA A 236 -7.66 19.93 -5.89
CA ALA A 236 -7.85 19.56 -7.31
C ALA A 236 -6.68 19.97 -8.21
N GLU A 237 -6.26 21.25 -8.11
CA GLU A 237 -5.17 21.82 -8.91
C GLU A 237 -3.84 21.11 -8.63
N ALA A 238 -3.51 20.90 -7.36
CA ALA A 238 -2.29 20.20 -6.94
C ALA A 238 -2.26 18.74 -7.40
N LEU A 239 -3.40 18.05 -7.34
CA LEU A 239 -3.51 16.67 -7.86
C LEU A 239 -3.41 16.62 -9.38
N GLN A 240 -3.93 17.63 -10.08
CA GLN A 240 -3.74 17.76 -11.52
C GLN A 240 -2.28 18.09 -11.86
N GLU A 241 -1.61 18.97 -11.09
CA GLU A 241 -0.17 19.22 -11.22
C GLU A 241 0.65 17.94 -11.06
N LEU A 242 0.27 17.04 -10.14
CA LEU A 242 0.91 15.72 -9.98
C LEU A 242 0.72 14.85 -11.22
N LEU A 243 -0.47 14.81 -11.80
CA LEU A 243 -0.77 14.03 -13.01
C LEU A 243 0.03 14.51 -14.22
N ASP A 244 0.10 15.84 -14.41
CA ASP A 244 0.67 16.45 -15.59
C ASP A 244 2.18 16.71 -15.48
N GLY A 245 2.69 16.76 -14.24
CA GLY A 245 4.07 17.11 -13.93
C GLY A 245 5.08 15.97 -14.00
N LEU A 246 4.65 14.74 -14.22
CA LEU A 246 5.53 13.58 -14.37
C LEU A 246 5.37 12.96 -15.76
N GLU A 247 6.41 12.32 -16.28
CA GLU A 247 6.37 11.59 -17.55
C GLU A 247 5.23 10.57 -17.60
N GLU A 248 4.59 10.39 -18.77
CA GLU A 248 3.35 9.64 -18.93
C GLU A 248 3.44 8.17 -18.47
N ASP A 249 4.57 7.52 -18.70
CA ASP A 249 4.85 6.13 -18.37
C ASP A 249 5.51 5.94 -17.00
N PHE A 250 5.73 7.03 -16.25
CA PHE A 250 6.35 6.96 -14.94
C PHE A 250 5.55 6.14 -13.94
N GLN A 251 6.25 5.23 -13.26
CA GLN A 251 5.74 4.38 -12.19
C GLN A 251 6.51 4.64 -10.90
N PHE A 252 5.80 4.80 -9.80
CA PHE A 252 6.44 4.93 -8.49
C PHE A 252 7.12 3.62 -8.09
N SER A 253 8.33 3.70 -7.61
CA SER A 253 9.12 2.54 -7.17
C SER A 253 8.79 2.10 -5.73
N SER A 254 8.22 2.98 -4.93
CA SER A 254 7.82 2.72 -3.54
C SER A 254 6.64 3.60 -3.12
N SER A 255 5.93 3.17 -2.10
CA SER A 255 4.89 3.97 -1.45
C SER A 255 5.46 5.30 -0.95
N GLU A 256 6.66 5.30 -0.36
CA GLU A 256 7.31 6.52 0.12
C GLU A 256 7.56 7.52 -1.00
N GLN A 257 7.97 7.05 -2.19
CA GLN A 257 8.16 7.91 -3.37
C GLN A 257 6.83 8.49 -3.86
N ALA A 258 5.78 7.68 -3.92
CA ALA A 258 4.44 8.12 -4.34
C ALA A 258 3.88 9.18 -3.40
N TRP A 259 4.00 8.97 -2.10
CA TRP A 259 3.55 9.93 -1.10
C TRP A 259 4.41 11.19 -1.06
N ALA A 260 5.72 11.09 -1.28
CA ALA A 260 6.58 12.26 -1.40
C ALA A 260 6.18 13.13 -2.61
N ALA A 261 5.92 12.52 -3.77
CA ALA A 261 5.44 13.23 -4.95
C ALA A 261 4.09 13.93 -4.70
N LEU A 262 3.15 13.26 -4.03
CA LEU A 262 1.88 13.83 -3.62
C LEU A 262 2.07 15.04 -2.69
N LEU A 263 2.93 14.92 -1.66
CA LEU A 263 3.15 15.99 -0.69
C LEU A 263 3.87 17.19 -1.29
N LEU A 264 4.79 16.97 -2.23
CA LEU A 264 5.44 18.02 -3.01
C LEU A 264 4.41 18.78 -3.87
N ALA A 265 3.53 18.08 -4.57
CA ALA A 265 2.45 18.69 -5.35
C ALA A 265 1.47 19.49 -4.47
N LEU A 266 1.09 18.94 -3.31
CA LEU A 266 0.25 19.61 -2.31
C LEU A 266 0.95 20.76 -1.58
N LYS A 267 2.27 20.95 -1.77
CA LYS A 267 3.09 21.98 -1.12
C LYS A 267 2.97 21.93 0.41
N VAL A 268 2.96 20.70 0.97
CA VAL A 268 2.78 20.45 2.40
C VAL A 268 4.03 20.86 3.16
N LYS A 269 3.90 21.80 4.11
CA LYS A 269 5.03 22.31 4.91
C LYS A 269 5.44 21.37 6.05
N ASP A 270 4.48 20.72 6.70
CA ASP A 270 4.71 19.79 7.80
C ASP A 270 4.32 18.37 7.38
N VAL A 271 5.27 17.70 6.71
CA VAL A 271 5.13 16.35 6.17
C VAL A 271 4.72 15.36 7.25
N ARG A 272 5.36 15.42 8.43
CA ARG A 272 5.08 14.48 9.52
C ARG A 272 3.67 14.66 10.08
N LYS A 273 3.23 15.90 10.25
CA LYS A 273 1.88 16.19 10.74
C LYS A 273 0.83 15.67 9.75
N PHE A 274 1.00 15.93 8.46
CA PHE A 274 0.12 15.43 7.40
C PHE A 274 0.02 13.91 7.45
N LEU A 275 1.16 13.21 7.40
CA LEU A 275 1.21 11.74 7.40
C LEU A 275 0.68 11.12 8.71
N LYS A 276 0.81 11.82 9.85
CA LYS A 276 0.20 11.41 11.10
C LYS A 276 -1.33 11.45 11.04
N HIS A 277 -1.93 12.41 10.35
CA HIS A 277 -3.37 12.44 10.11
C HIS A 277 -3.80 11.26 9.23
N TRP A 278 -2.96 10.82 8.30
CA TRP A 278 -3.14 9.61 7.51
C TRP A 278 -2.84 8.30 8.26
N LYS A 279 -2.55 8.38 9.57
CA LYS A 279 -2.33 7.23 10.46
C LYS A 279 -1.19 6.29 10.00
N THR A 280 -0.20 6.83 9.34
CA THR A 280 0.96 6.06 8.87
C THR A 280 1.93 5.73 10.01
N SER A 281 2.82 4.75 9.80
CA SER A 281 3.87 4.39 10.76
C SER A 281 4.94 5.49 10.90
N ASN A 282 5.63 5.52 12.03
CA ASN A 282 6.71 6.49 12.25
C ASN A 282 7.87 6.31 11.25
N ASP A 283 8.15 5.08 10.86
CA ASP A 283 9.20 4.78 9.87
C ASP A 283 8.81 5.33 8.49
N PHE A 284 7.60 5.06 8.04
CA PHE A 284 7.07 5.62 6.80
C PHE A 284 7.13 7.17 6.80
N GLN A 285 6.67 7.82 7.88
CA GLN A 285 6.75 9.26 8.03
C GLN A 285 8.18 9.80 7.93
N LYS A 286 9.13 9.09 8.56
CA LYS A 286 10.55 9.44 8.50
C LYS A 286 11.08 9.35 7.07
N ARG A 287 10.86 8.24 6.38
CA ARG A 287 11.35 7.99 5.02
C ARG A 287 10.76 8.96 4.01
N VAL A 288 9.45 9.18 4.03
CA VAL A 288 8.80 10.19 3.16
C VAL A 288 9.34 11.59 3.43
N ASN A 289 9.50 11.98 4.70
CA ASN A 289 10.05 13.30 5.06
C ASN A 289 11.50 13.47 4.57
N GLN A 290 12.30 12.42 4.62
CA GLN A 290 13.67 12.43 4.08
C GLN A 290 13.66 12.60 2.57
N LEU A 291 12.81 11.88 1.86
CA LEU A 291 12.69 11.95 0.40
C LEU A 291 12.26 13.34 -0.06
N VAL A 292 11.26 13.94 0.59
CA VAL A 292 10.83 15.32 0.35
C VAL A 292 12.00 16.30 0.59
N ALA A 293 12.71 16.15 1.72
CA ALA A 293 13.85 17.02 2.04
C ALA A 293 14.97 16.91 0.99
N VAL A 294 15.31 15.71 0.56
CA VAL A 294 16.31 15.50 -0.51
C VAL A 294 15.86 16.17 -1.81
N TYR A 295 14.60 15.95 -2.20
CA TYR A 295 14.05 16.59 -3.41
C TYR A 295 14.12 18.12 -3.34
N GLU A 296 13.77 18.73 -2.19
CA GLU A 296 13.84 20.19 -1.96
C GLU A 296 15.29 20.70 -2.00
N ILE A 297 16.25 20.00 -1.35
CA ILE A 297 17.68 20.35 -1.43
C ILE A 297 18.14 20.36 -2.89
N ARG A 298 17.74 19.36 -3.67
CA ARG A 298 18.09 19.23 -5.09
C ARG A 298 17.43 20.29 -5.98
N GLN A 299 16.40 20.99 -5.52
CA GLN A 299 15.87 22.16 -6.22
C GLN A 299 16.84 23.36 -6.15
N GLU A 300 17.63 23.45 -5.08
CA GLU A 300 18.50 24.59 -4.81
C GLU A 300 19.96 24.32 -5.22
N ARG A 301 20.46 23.08 -5.00
CA ARG A 301 21.87 22.71 -5.19
C ARG A 301 22.08 21.21 -5.37
N SER A 302 23.28 20.84 -5.81
CA SER A 302 23.77 19.45 -5.75
C SER A 302 23.96 18.97 -4.31
N LEU A 303 23.89 17.64 -4.10
CA LEU A 303 24.12 17.06 -2.78
C LEU A 303 25.60 17.11 -2.42
N SER A 304 25.87 17.47 -1.19
CA SER A 304 27.20 17.41 -0.58
C SER A 304 27.49 16.01 -0.03
N LYS A 305 28.75 15.74 0.38
CA LYS A 305 29.10 14.51 1.13
C LYS A 305 28.26 14.34 2.38
N ARG A 306 27.99 15.43 3.11
CA ARG A 306 27.15 15.42 4.32
C ARG A 306 25.71 15.02 4.01
N ASP A 307 25.15 15.49 2.91
CA ASP A 307 23.81 15.07 2.49
C ASP A 307 23.78 13.55 2.15
N CYS A 308 24.79 13.08 1.39
CA CYS A 308 24.92 11.66 1.03
C CYS A 308 25.16 10.75 2.25
N TYR A 309 25.75 11.26 3.32
CA TYR A 309 25.90 10.54 4.58
C TYR A 309 24.61 10.55 5.42
N GLN A 310 23.88 11.66 5.40
CA GLN A 310 22.70 11.88 6.26
C GLN A 310 21.47 11.11 5.77
N TYR A 311 21.35 10.91 4.47
CA TYR A 311 20.20 10.27 3.85
C TYR A 311 20.57 8.94 3.23
N ASP A 312 19.67 7.95 3.32
CA ASP A 312 19.86 6.65 2.66
C ASP A 312 20.01 6.83 1.14
N LEU A 313 21.01 6.19 0.53
CA LEU A 313 21.26 6.24 -0.91
C LEU A 313 20.00 5.88 -1.72
N ASP A 314 19.28 4.85 -1.30
CA ASP A 314 18.04 4.43 -1.96
C ASP A 314 17.00 5.57 -2.01
N LEU A 315 16.81 6.32 -0.91
CA LEU A 315 15.89 7.47 -0.88
C LEU A 315 16.39 8.63 -1.75
N ILE A 316 17.70 8.86 -1.78
CA ILE A 316 18.31 9.87 -2.66
C ILE A 316 18.04 9.52 -4.13
N LEU A 317 18.27 8.27 -4.53
CA LEU A 317 18.04 7.81 -5.90
C LEU A 317 16.55 7.84 -6.28
N GLN A 318 15.66 7.57 -5.35
CA GLN A 318 14.22 7.73 -5.55
C GLN A 318 13.82 9.21 -5.76
N ALA A 319 14.45 10.14 -5.04
CA ALA A 319 14.23 11.58 -5.26
C ALA A 319 14.76 12.02 -6.63
N GLU A 320 15.94 11.55 -7.04
CA GLU A 320 16.47 11.81 -8.40
C GLU A 320 15.57 11.22 -9.49
N SER A 321 15.02 10.02 -9.28
CA SER A 321 14.05 9.41 -10.21
C SER A 321 12.77 10.26 -10.35
N LEU A 322 12.25 10.83 -9.26
CA LEU A 322 11.13 11.78 -9.33
C LEU A 322 11.51 13.06 -10.11
N ARG A 323 12.71 13.58 -9.89
CA ARG A 323 13.22 14.73 -10.62
C ARG A 323 13.34 14.45 -12.12
N GLN A 324 13.87 13.28 -12.47
CA GLN A 324 13.95 12.82 -13.86
C GLN A 324 12.57 12.79 -14.50
N ALA A 325 11.61 12.14 -13.83
CA ALA A 325 10.23 12.05 -14.32
C ALA A 325 9.54 13.43 -14.43
N ALA A 326 9.98 14.39 -13.66
CA ALA A 326 9.54 15.79 -13.76
C ALA A 326 10.33 16.62 -14.80
N GLY A 327 11.18 16.00 -15.61
CA GLY A 327 12.02 16.69 -16.62
C GLY A 327 13.09 17.61 -16.03
N LEU A 328 13.47 17.42 -14.77
CA LEU A 328 14.49 18.22 -14.08
C LEU A 328 15.88 17.60 -14.22
N PRO A 329 16.97 18.40 -14.12
CA PRO A 329 18.33 17.88 -14.14
C PRO A 329 18.60 16.88 -13.01
N VAL A 330 19.28 15.77 -13.33
CA VAL A 330 19.62 14.68 -12.40
C VAL A 330 21.12 14.42 -12.34
N GLU A 331 21.58 13.85 -11.23
CA GLU A 331 23.03 13.65 -10.94
C GLU A 331 23.31 12.23 -10.38
N PHE A 332 22.68 11.19 -10.92
CA PHE A 332 22.79 9.81 -10.41
C PHE A 332 24.25 9.37 -10.22
N GLU A 333 25.06 9.45 -11.27
CA GLU A 333 26.47 9.01 -11.22
C GLU A 333 27.29 9.81 -10.19
N ALA A 334 27.06 11.12 -10.11
CA ALA A 334 27.77 11.98 -9.16
C ALA A 334 27.37 11.67 -7.70
N ILE A 335 26.11 11.37 -7.45
CA ILE A 335 25.58 10.97 -6.14
C ILE A 335 26.17 9.64 -5.73
N GLU A 336 26.11 8.63 -6.60
CA GLU A 336 26.67 7.30 -6.32
C GLU A 336 28.18 7.37 -6.07
N ALA A 337 28.92 8.14 -6.88
CA ALA A 337 30.36 8.36 -6.68
C ALA A 337 30.65 9.08 -5.36
N THR A 338 29.85 10.10 -4.99
CA THR A 338 30.00 10.82 -3.72
C THR A 338 29.73 9.89 -2.55
N HIS A 339 28.65 9.11 -2.59
CA HIS A 339 28.30 8.14 -1.53
C HIS A 339 29.38 7.06 -1.41
N ALA A 340 29.88 6.51 -2.53
CA ALA A 340 30.96 5.52 -2.52
C ALA A 340 32.29 6.07 -1.98
N SER A 341 32.50 7.39 -2.02
CA SER A 341 33.68 8.07 -1.50
C SER A 341 33.62 8.33 0.00
N LEU A 342 32.51 8.05 0.68
CA LEU A 342 32.35 8.23 2.11
C LEU A 342 33.25 7.24 2.86
N THR A 343 34.00 7.74 3.84
CA THR A 343 34.84 6.92 4.72
C THR A 343 34.00 6.11 5.71
N ILE A 344 32.85 6.66 6.12
CA ILE A 344 31.87 6.04 7.00
C ILE A 344 30.47 6.27 6.41
N HIS A 345 29.57 5.29 6.61
CA HIS A 345 28.16 5.37 6.20
C HIS A 345 27.21 5.44 7.40
N ASP A 346 27.72 5.15 8.59
CA ASP A 346 27.01 5.29 9.85
C ASP A 346 27.99 5.66 10.98
N LYS A 347 27.49 6.42 11.97
CA LYS A 347 28.27 6.85 13.14
C LYS A 347 28.87 5.70 13.97
N HIS A 348 28.31 4.48 13.87
CA HIS A 348 28.83 3.29 14.55
C HIS A 348 30.10 2.74 13.91
N GLU A 349 30.45 3.18 12.70
CA GLU A 349 31.70 2.84 12.03
C GLU A 349 32.88 3.68 12.52
N ILE A 350 32.64 4.72 13.31
CA ILE A 350 33.70 5.53 13.91
C ILE A 350 34.46 4.71 14.95
N VAL A 351 35.78 4.56 14.74
CA VAL A 351 36.62 3.71 15.61
C VAL A 351 36.75 4.22 17.05
N ALA A 352 36.51 5.51 17.29
CA ALA A 352 36.51 6.12 18.61
C ALA A 352 35.07 6.34 19.12
N THR A 353 34.66 5.56 20.09
CA THR A 353 33.32 5.66 20.72
C THR A 353 33.34 6.65 21.91
N GLY A 354 32.14 7.08 22.33
CA GLY A 354 31.98 7.88 23.56
C GLY A 354 32.60 7.23 24.79
N SER A 355 32.60 5.89 24.88
CA SER A 355 33.24 5.13 25.96
C SER A 355 34.77 5.29 25.95
N HIS A 356 35.38 5.36 24.77
CA HIS A 356 36.80 5.63 24.63
C HIS A 356 37.15 7.05 25.12
N LEU A 357 36.32 8.06 24.73
CA LEU A 357 36.54 9.44 25.14
C LEU A 357 36.42 9.62 26.68
N ILE A 358 35.47 8.94 27.30
CA ILE A 358 35.30 8.97 28.76
C ILE A 358 36.49 8.34 29.46
N ARG A 359 36.91 7.14 29.05
CA ARG A 359 37.94 6.37 29.70
C ARG A 359 39.34 6.97 29.51
N ASP A 360 39.67 7.37 28.28
CA ASP A 360 41.04 7.67 27.88
C ASP A 360 41.34 9.19 27.94
N TYR A 361 40.26 10.05 27.96
CA TYR A 361 40.38 11.53 27.99
C TYR A 361 39.63 12.19 29.13
N GLY A 362 38.95 11.43 29.97
CA GLY A 362 38.26 11.98 31.13
C GLY A 362 37.03 12.81 30.82
N PHE A 363 36.47 12.69 29.61
CA PHE A 363 35.19 13.34 29.29
C PHE A 363 34.08 12.82 30.22
N LYS A 364 33.21 13.72 30.65
CA LYS A 364 32.00 13.34 31.39
C LYS A 364 30.86 13.11 30.43
N PRO A 365 29.97 12.12 30.72
CA PRO A 365 28.72 11.99 29.96
C PRO A 365 27.94 13.31 30.00
N GLY A 366 27.56 13.83 28.81
CA GLY A 366 26.83 15.10 28.75
C GLY A 366 26.89 15.75 27.37
N PRO A 367 26.34 16.96 27.25
CA PRO A 367 26.26 17.69 25.97
C PRO A 367 27.61 17.94 25.30
N GLU A 368 28.67 18.20 26.09
CA GLU A 368 30.03 18.44 25.59
C GLU A 368 30.60 17.22 24.86
N LEU A 369 30.41 16.01 25.44
CA LEU A 369 30.81 14.77 24.79
C LEU A 369 30.03 14.57 23.48
N GLY A 370 28.73 14.87 23.46
CA GLY A 370 27.92 14.80 22.23
C GLY A 370 28.42 15.74 21.14
N GLN A 371 28.79 16.98 21.51
CA GLN A 371 29.33 17.97 20.57
C GLN A 371 30.67 17.52 19.96
N ILE A 372 31.59 16.96 20.77
CA ILE A 372 32.86 16.51 20.23
C ILE A 372 32.71 15.28 19.33
N LEU A 373 31.84 14.33 19.69
CA LEU A 373 31.52 13.20 18.83
C LEU A 373 30.91 13.64 17.48
N THR A 374 30.03 14.62 17.50
CA THR A 374 29.45 15.19 16.25
C THR A 374 30.53 15.91 15.42
N LYS A 375 31.47 16.64 16.03
CA LYS A 375 32.60 17.24 15.30
C LYS A 375 33.50 16.19 14.65
N ILE A 376 33.82 15.11 15.36
CA ILE A 376 34.60 13.98 14.82
C ILE A 376 33.86 13.37 13.62
N GLU A 377 32.60 13.05 13.80
CA GLU A 377 31.75 12.48 12.75
C GLU A 377 31.79 13.31 11.46
N TRP A 378 31.54 14.63 11.56
CA TRP A 378 31.55 15.51 10.39
C TRP A 378 32.94 15.69 9.78
N ALA A 379 34.00 15.78 10.59
CA ALA A 379 35.37 15.87 10.07
C ALA A 379 35.78 14.61 9.28
N ILE A 380 35.33 13.42 9.71
CA ILE A 380 35.56 12.18 8.97
C ILE A 380 34.74 12.17 7.67
N VAL A 381 33.47 12.54 7.73
CA VAL A 381 32.58 12.59 6.54
C VAL A 381 33.11 13.56 5.48
N ASP A 382 33.58 14.74 5.91
CA ASP A 382 34.18 15.72 5.02
C ASP A 382 35.53 15.28 4.45
N GLY A 383 36.17 14.28 5.04
CA GLY A 383 37.50 13.78 4.67
C GLY A 383 38.64 14.63 5.24
N GLU A 384 38.34 15.45 6.25
CA GLU A 384 39.32 16.28 6.97
C GLU A 384 40.04 15.49 8.10
N LEU A 385 39.43 14.38 8.54
CA LEU A 385 39.93 13.52 9.60
C LEU A 385 39.89 12.05 9.15
N GLU A 386 41.00 11.35 9.28
CA GLU A 386 41.06 9.91 9.04
C GLU A 386 40.36 9.16 10.21
N ASN A 387 39.54 8.15 9.85
CA ASN A 387 38.87 7.29 10.81
C ASN A 387 39.86 6.29 11.48
N SER A 388 40.89 6.83 12.12
CA SER A 388 41.85 6.07 12.89
C SER A 388 41.93 6.57 14.34
N LYS A 389 42.29 5.69 15.29
CA LYS A 389 42.37 6.08 16.69
C LYS A 389 43.38 7.19 16.90
N GLU A 390 44.50 7.14 16.22
CA GLU A 390 45.61 8.10 16.39
C GLU A 390 45.18 9.48 15.94
N GLU A 391 44.65 9.62 14.71
CA GLU A 391 44.19 10.88 14.16
C GLU A 391 43.03 11.50 14.95
N ILE A 392 42.04 10.68 15.33
CA ILE A 392 40.92 11.16 16.17
C ILE A 392 41.45 11.66 17.53
N MET A 393 42.47 10.99 18.10
CA MET A 393 43.10 11.37 19.35
C MET A 393 43.84 12.70 19.24
N ASN A 394 44.55 12.93 18.16
CA ASN A 394 45.24 14.19 17.88
C ASN A 394 44.22 15.34 17.68
N PHE A 395 43.17 15.10 16.90
CA PHE A 395 42.08 16.05 16.72
C PHE A 395 41.41 16.48 18.03
N ILE A 396 41.15 15.54 18.93
CA ILE A 396 40.55 15.84 20.24
C ILE A 396 41.50 16.72 21.09
N LYS A 397 42.83 16.45 21.12
CA LYS A 397 43.80 17.28 21.84
C LYS A 397 43.82 18.72 21.39
N GLU A 398 43.70 18.95 20.08
CA GLU A 398 43.62 20.29 19.48
C GLU A 398 42.30 21.03 19.79
N GLN A 399 41.20 20.30 20.03
CA GLN A 399 39.90 20.92 20.35
C GLN A 399 39.70 21.20 21.84
N VAL A 400 40.49 20.54 22.74
CA VAL A 400 40.35 20.63 24.20
C VAL A 400 41.51 21.44 24.83
N GLY A 401 42.61 21.63 24.09
CA GLY A 401 43.74 22.47 24.54
C GLY A 401 43.48 23.92 24.19
#